data_33a9c38f1ab5f8b25b79934398d56520
#
_entry.id   33a9c38f1ab5f8b25b79934398d56520
#
_cell.length_a   1.000
_cell.length_b   1.000
_cell.length_c   1.000
_cell.angle_alpha   90.00
_cell.angle_beta   90.00
_cell.angle_gamma   90.00
#
_symmetry.space_group_name_H-M   'P 1'
#
loop_
_entity.id
_entity.type
_entity.pdbx_description
1 polymer ?
#
loop_
_entity_poly.entity_id
_entity_poly.type
_entity_poly.pdbx_seq_one_letter_code
_entity_poly.pdbx_strand_id
1 'polypeptide(L)'
;MGGVPRAPVITVQNRIAELRTSTLFALGLFLPGREPVVRAPSSSAIGPGERRVVVAPAETLSVSGGSAGVTRGDVVVLLLPGPVGSAFSMRGVVRELQARGIEPLVVDPLGMGASARPKGADYSLSAQAARIAKVLEWELPVGVSVIVAAQGTSATIAFHLAATDTARVRGVVSIAGGPIDKQGTPGVRTALTFAALLDNPIGRGFAKRKFVSALRDQSADDRWLTTDVVKQYVAPIENDLRGLLRTLGAMQASVDQFPIASRLSRITVPVHLLVGDKRLTSAPSAAQVSILQAHVKQFSIDTLHPGGTMLHEERAPDVARAIIGLVRGVR
;
A
#
# COMPACT_ATOMS: atom_id res chain seq x y z
N MET A 1 -0.90 -72.89 -2.29
CA MET A 1 -1.49 -73.03 -0.96
C MET A 1 -0.74 -72.07 -0.06
N GLY A 2 -1.37 -71.04 0.50
CA GLY A 2 -0.71 -70.10 1.37
C GLY A 2 -1.51 -68.80 1.46
N GLY A 3 -2.42 -68.76 2.44
CA GLY A 3 -3.37 -67.70 2.60
C GLY A 3 -2.73 -66.40 3.16
N VAL A 4 -3.25 -65.28 2.70
CA VAL A 4 -2.96 -63.93 3.16
C VAL A 4 -3.83 -63.62 4.39
N PRO A 5 -3.29 -63.15 5.49
CA PRO A 5 -4.10 -62.71 6.62
C PRO A 5 -4.68 -61.30 6.42
N ARG A 6 -5.98 -61.16 6.67
CA ARG A 6 -6.74 -59.91 6.71
C ARG A 6 -6.43 -59.16 8.01
N ALA A 7 -6.22 -57.83 7.90
CA ALA A 7 -6.13 -56.91 9.01
C ALA A 7 -7.53 -56.57 9.59
N PRO A 8 -7.64 -56.29 10.91
CA PRO A 8 -8.93 -56.04 11.56
C PRO A 8 -9.41 -54.58 11.36
N VAL A 9 -10.71 -54.46 11.13
CA VAL A 9 -11.48 -53.22 11.11
C VAL A 9 -11.70 -52.75 12.56
N ILE A 10 -11.25 -51.54 12.89
CA ILE A 10 -11.54 -50.88 14.17
C ILE A 10 -12.78 -50.01 13.99
N THR A 11 -13.86 -50.41 14.62
CA THR A 11 -15.10 -49.67 14.76
C THR A 11 -14.96 -48.69 15.93
N VAL A 12 -15.07 -47.40 15.67
CA VAL A 12 -15.15 -46.37 16.72
C VAL A 12 -16.63 -46.10 17.03
N GLN A 13 -17.06 -46.54 18.20
CA GLN A 13 -18.38 -46.25 18.74
C GLN A 13 -18.42 -44.87 19.44
N ASN A 14 -19.45 -44.14 19.11
CA ASN A 14 -19.92 -42.90 19.70
C ASN A 14 -20.06 -42.96 21.23
N ARG A 15 -19.61 -41.91 21.91
CA ARG A 15 -20.15 -41.50 23.22
C ARG A 15 -20.70 -40.08 23.08
N ILE A 16 -22.03 -40.02 23.05
CA ILE A 16 -22.80 -38.78 23.27
C ILE A 16 -22.99 -38.68 24.77
N ALA A 17 -22.51 -37.60 25.36
CA ALA A 17 -22.86 -37.20 26.72
C ALA A 17 -23.86 -36.05 26.63
N GLU A 18 -25.04 -36.32 27.11
CA GLU A 18 -26.15 -35.37 27.32
C GLU A 18 -25.78 -34.27 28.31
N LEU A 19 -26.00 -33.03 27.92
CA LEU A 19 -26.24 -31.94 28.88
C LEU A 19 -27.52 -31.22 28.47
N ARG A 20 -28.54 -31.46 29.30
CA ARG A 20 -29.82 -30.74 29.27
C ARG A 20 -29.58 -29.31 29.71
N THR A 21 -30.04 -28.36 28.94
CA THR A 21 -30.37 -27.02 29.41
C THR A 21 -31.65 -26.50 28.74
N SER A 22 -32.46 -25.96 29.59
CA SER A 22 -33.86 -25.64 29.47
C SER A 22 -34.20 -24.64 28.37
N THR A 23 -35.28 -24.93 27.72
CA THR A 23 -36.05 -24.13 26.77
C THR A 23 -36.58 -22.86 27.42
N LEU A 24 -36.29 -21.70 26.82
CA LEU A 24 -37.14 -20.51 26.92
C LEU A 24 -37.32 -19.94 25.53
N PHE A 25 -38.48 -20.20 24.96
CA PHE A 25 -38.98 -19.55 23.75
C PHE A 25 -39.33 -18.10 24.07
N ALA A 26 -38.67 -17.14 23.45
CA ALA A 26 -39.18 -15.80 23.29
C ALA A 26 -39.26 -15.49 21.80
N LEU A 27 -40.49 -15.36 21.33
CA LEU A 27 -40.83 -14.86 20.01
C LEU A 27 -40.33 -13.41 19.89
N GLY A 28 -39.22 -13.20 19.21
CA GLY A 28 -38.73 -11.89 18.83
C GLY A 28 -38.85 -11.70 17.31
N LEU A 29 -39.73 -10.80 16.91
CA LEU A 29 -39.87 -10.36 15.52
C LEU A 29 -38.49 -9.99 14.93
N PHE A 30 -38.07 -10.69 13.88
CA PHE A 30 -36.95 -10.30 13.03
C PHE A 30 -37.35 -9.06 12.22
N LEU A 31 -37.00 -7.88 12.70
CA LEU A 31 -36.78 -6.71 11.87
C LEU A 31 -35.35 -6.82 11.31
N PRO A 32 -35.12 -6.58 10.01
CA PRO A 32 -33.76 -6.56 9.47
C PRO A 32 -32.99 -5.45 10.19
N GLY A 33 -32.15 -5.86 11.12
CA GLY A 33 -31.26 -4.96 11.84
C GLY A 33 -30.33 -4.31 10.86
N ARG A 34 -30.37 -2.99 10.71
CA ARG A 34 -29.28 -2.22 10.18
C ARG A 34 -28.03 -2.62 10.99
N GLU A 35 -27.05 -3.18 10.32
CA GLU A 35 -25.73 -3.33 10.91
C GLU A 35 -25.31 -1.99 11.52
N PRO A 36 -24.78 -1.96 12.74
CA PRO A 36 -24.32 -0.72 13.32
C PRO A 36 -23.23 -0.17 12.42
N VAL A 37 -23.49 1.00 11.83
CA VAL A 37 -22.44 1.80 11.18
C VAL A 37 -21.41 2.05 12.28
N VAL A 38 -20.31 1.31 12.22
CA VAL A 38 -19.17 1.53 13.12
C VAL A 38 -18.63 2.92 12.76
N ARG A 39 -19.11 3.93 13.49
CA ARG A 39 -18.54 5.26 13.42
C ARG A 39 -17.05 5.13 13.73
N ALA A 40 -16.21 5.53 12.78
CA ALA A 40 -14.78 5.66 13.02
C ALA A 40 -14.57 6.44 14.33
N PRO A 41 -13.75 5.92 15.28
CA PRO A 41 -13.44 6.67 16.48
C PRO A 41 -12.82 8.01 16.08
N SER A 42 -13.24 9.06 16.78
CA SER A 42 -12.83 10.45 16.59
C SER A 42 -11.35 10.58 16.26
N SER A 43 -11.06 11.15 15.08
CA SER A 43 -9.71 11.41 14.59
C SER A 43 -8.94 12.28 15.57
N SER A 44 -7.88 11.76 16.19
CA SER A 44 -6.86 12.60 16.78
C SER A 44 -6.01 13.18 15.63
N ALA A 45 -6.17 14.47 15.36
CA ALA A 45 -5.34 15.17 14.39
C ALA A 45 -3.87 15.10 14.84
N ILE A 46 -2.99 14.57 13.96
CA ILE A 46 -1.55 14.48 14.21
C ILE A 46 -0.82 15.67 13.57
N GLY A 47 -1.47 16.36 12.64
CA GLY A 47 -0.99 17.56 11.95
C GLY A 47 -2.12 18.22 11.17
N PRO A 48 -1.91 19.41 10.59
CA PRO A 48 -2.91 20.06 9.77
C PRO A 48 -3.32 19.13 8.60
N GLY A 49 -4.58 18.67 8.60
CA GLY A 49 -5.13 17.83 7.55
C GLY A 49 -4.77 16.35 7.63
N GLU A 50 -4.05 15.88 8.65
CA GLU A 50 -3.77 14.46 8.87
C GLU A 50 -4.79 13.85 9.84
N ARG A 51 -5.33 12.68 9.48
CA ARG A 51 -6.31 11.92 10.29
C ARG A 51 -6.02 10.44 10.25
N ARG A 52 -6.53 9.72 11.23
CA ARG A 52 -6.40 8.27 11.35
C ARG A 52 -7.73 7.59 11.01
N VAL A 53 -7.70 6.64 10.10
CA VAL A 53 -8.87 5.84 9.68
C VAL A 53 -8.68 4.40 10.15
N VAL A 54 -9.56 3.91 11.00
CA VAL A 54 -9.54 2.53 11.51
C VAL A 54 -10.28 1.64 10.52
N VAL A 55 -9.58 0.81 9.77
CA VAL A 55 -10.14 -0.07 8.73
C VAL A 55 -10.48 -1.47 9.24
N ALA A 56 -9.86 -1.88 10.36
CA ALA A 56 -10.15 -3.12 11.08
C ALA A 56 -9.59 -3.00 12.51
N PRO A 57 -9.90 -3.92 13.44
CA PRO A 57 -9.30 -3.94 14.77
C PRO A 57 -7.77 -3.90 14.71
N ALA A 58 -7.16 -2.95 15.41
CA ALA A 58 -5.72 -2.64 15.41
C ALA A 58 -5.12 -2.20 14.05
N GLU A 59 -5.90 -2.08 12.99
CA GLU A 59 -5.45 -1.63 11.68
C GLU A 59 -5.93 -0.19 11.41
N THR A 60 -5.03 0.75 11.61
CA THR A 60 -5.29 2.18 11.43
C THR A 60 -4.37 2.73 10.36
N LEU A 61 -4.94 3.40 9.38
CA LEU A 61 -4.21 4.06 8.30
C LEU A 61 -4.13 5.56 8.57
N SER A 62 -2.97 6.15 8.29
CA SER A 62 -2.81 7.60 8.24
C SER A 62 -3.27 8.10 6.88
N VAL A 63 -4.12 9.11 6.91
CA VAL A 63 -4.71 9.75 5.74
C VAL A 63 -4.48 11.24 5.85
N SER A 64 -3.96 11.86 4.81
CA SER A 64 -3.77 13.31 4.73
C SER A 64 -4.32 13.86 3.42
N GLY A 65 -4.61 15.18 3.42
CA GLY A 65 -5.23 15.85 2.29
C GLY A 65 -6.75 15.79 2.27
N GLY A 66 -7.34 16.31 1.20
CA GLY A 66 -8.74 16.66 1.17
C GLY A 66 -9.67 15.59 0.59
N SER A 67 -10.72 15.31 1.38
CA SER A 67 -11.99 14.81 0.88
C SER A 67 -13.12 15.83 1.15
N ALA A 68 -12.79 16.97 1.79
CA ALA A 68 -13.75 18.02 2.11
C ALA A 68 -14.27 18.70 0.83
N GLY A 69 -15.59 18.80 0.70
CA GLY A 69 -16.25 19.43 -0.46
C GLY A 69 -16.28 18.57 -1.72
N VAL A 70 -15.74 17.36 -1.70
CA VAL A 70 -15.81 16.42 -2.83
C VAL A 70 -17.24 15.90 -2.98
N THR A 71 -17.75 15.96 -4.20
CA THR A 71 -19.13 15.58 -4.56
C THR A 71 -19.15 14.51 -5.64
N ARG A 72 -20.32 13.94 -5.88
CA ARG A 72 -20.52 12.97 -6.96
C ARG A 72 -20.12 13.58 -8.32
N GLY A 73 -19.34 12.85 -9.09
CA GLY A 73 -18.82 13.26 -10.39
C GLY A 73 -17.42 13.88 -10.34
N ASP A 74 -16.93 14.21 -9.16
CA ASP A 74 -15.56 14.72 -9.01
C ASP A 74 -14.51 13.63 -9.24
N VAL A 75 -13.30 14.08 -9.56
CA VAL A 75 -12.12 13.23 -9.69
C VAL A 75 -11.12 13.56 -8.58
N VAL A 76 -10.82 12.58 -7.74
CA VAL A 76 -9.85 12.67 -6.66
C VAL A 76 -8.55 11.97 -7.08
N VAL A 77 -7.41 12.56 -6.71
CA VAL A 77 -6.10 11.92 -6.87
C VAL A 77 -5.72 11.25 -5.55
N LEU A 78 -5.53 9.93 -5.59
CA LEU A 78 -4.98 9.17 -4.48
C LEU A 78 -3.47 8.99 -4.67
N LEU A 79 -2.68 9.38 -3.69
CA LEU A 79 -1.23 9.18 -3.67
C LEU A 79 -0.87 8.08 -2.66
N LEU A 80 -0.11 7.08 -3.10
CA LEU A 80 0.41 5.99 -2.27
C LEU A 80 1.94 6.03 -2.24
N PRO A 81 2.57 6.37 -1.10
CA PRO A 81 4.01 6.32 -0.95
C PRO A 81 4.53 4.88 -0.99
N GLY A 82 5.79 4.70 -1.30
CA GLY A 82 6.46 3.41 -1.26
C GLY A 82 6.84 2.95 0.16
N PRO A 83 7.40 1.74 0.32
CA PRO A 83 7.57 1.07 1.62
C PRO A 83 8.43 1.82 2.63
N VAL A 84 9.36 2.64 2.18
CA VAL A 84 10.24 3.45 3.04
C VAL A 84 9.84 4.92 3.06
N GLY A 85 8.75 5.26 2.37
CA GLY A 85 8.17 6.59 2.32
C GLY A 85 7.02 6.78 3.31
N SER A 86 6.46 7.95 3.27
CA SER A 86 5.25 8.35 3.98
C SER A 86 4.56 9.46 3.18
N ALA A 87 3.44 9.98 3.68
CA ALA A 87 2.80 11.16 3.09
C ALA A 87 3.80 12.32 2.88
N PHE A 88 4.79 12.47 3.78
CA PHE A 88 5.87 13.45 3.62
C PHE A 88 6.64 13.26 2.31
N SER A 89 6.90 12.04 1.88
CA SER A 89 7.66 11.77 0.65
C SER A 89 6.93 12.25 -0.61
N MET A 90 5.60 12.37 -0.56
CA MET A 90 4.78 12.86 -1.67
C MET A 90 4.62 14.38 -1.70
N ARG A 91 5.21 15.15 -0.74
CA ARG A 91 5.01 16.60 -0.58
C ARG A 91 5.30 17.43 -1.84
N GLY A 92 6.29 16.99 -2.64
CA GLY A 92 6.63 17.63 -3.93
C GLY A 92 5.47 17.51 -4.92
N VAL A 93 4.95 16.28 -5.09
CA VAL A 93 3.82 15.99 -5.97
C VAL A 93 2.55 16.67 -5.46
N VAL A 94 2.29 16.63 -4.15
CA VAL A 94 1.15 17.32 -3.51
C VAL A 94 1.17 18.80 -3.85
N ARG A 95 2.30 19.50 -3.64
CA ARG A 95 2.44 20.93 -3.94
C ARG A 95 2.17 21.24 -5.42
N GLU A 96 2.66 20.40 -6.34
CA GLU A 96 2.46 20.57 -7.77
C GLU A 96 0.99 20.38 -8.19
N LEU A 97 0.27 19.47 -7.54
CA LEU A 97 -1.16 19.25 -7.76
C LEU A 97 -1.98 20.39 -7.17
N GLN A 98 -1.69 20.81 -5.94
CA GLN A 98 -2.35 21.94 -5.27
C GLN A 98 -2.19 23.25 -6.04
N ALA A 99 -1.00 23.52 -6.61
CA ALA A 99 -0.77 24.68 -7.46
C ALA A 99 -1.68 24.72 -8.71
N ARG A 100 -2.34 23.59 -9.03
CA ARG A 100 -3.28 23.44 -10.15
C ARG A 100 -4.72 23.20 -9.68
N GLY A 101 -5.00 23.48 -8.41
CA GLY A 101 -6.35 23.36 -7.82
C GLY A 101 -6.79 21.90 -7.59
N ILE A 102 -5.87 20.95 -7.51
CA ILE A 102 -6.15 19.56 -7.19
C ILE A 102 -5.64 19.28 -5.79
N GLU A 103 -6.56 19.00 -4.86
CA GLU A 103 -6.21 18.58 -3.50
C GLU A 103 -6.14 17.04 -3.44
N PRO A 104 -4.94 16.44 -3.36
CA PRO A 104 -4.82 14.99 -3.36
C PRO A 104 -5.12 14.39 -2.00
N LEU A 105 -5.62 13.16 -1.99
CA LEU A 105 -5.71 12.29 -0.84
C LEU A 105 -4.43 11.46 -0.76
N VAL A 106 -3.67 11.56 0.32
CA VAL A 106 -2.48 10.73 0.54
C VAL A 106 -2.78 9.72 1.62
N VAL A 107 -2.52 8.44 1.34
CA VAL A 107 -2.75 7.36 2.31
C VAL A 107 -1.45 6.58 2.50
N ASP A 108 -1.00 6.51 3.74
CA ASP A 108 0.09 5.61 4.12
C ASP A 108 -0.47 4.19 4.25
N PRO A 109 -0.05 3.20 3.45
CA PRO A 109 -0.48 1.81 3.62
C PRO A 109 -0.13 1.27 5.01
N LEU A 110 -0.82 0.24 5.47
CA LEU A 110 -0.57 -0.34 6.79
C LEU A 110 0.91 -0.73 6.96
N GLY A 111 1.50 -0.33 8.07
CA GLY A 111 2.93 -0.55 8.35
C GLY A 111 3.88 0.49 7.79
N MET A 112 3.42 1.39 6.92
CA MET A 112 4.19 2.47 6.30
C MET A 112 3.89 3.82 6.96
N GLY A 113 4.80 4.77 6.83
CA GLY A 113 4.63 6.13 7.33
C GLY A 113 4.11 6.20 8.76
N ALA A 114 3.02 6.94 8.98
CA ALA A 114 2.35 7.10 10.25
C ALA A 114 1.24 6.06 10.51
N SER A 115 0.99 5.13 9.57
CA SER A 115 0.03 4.04 9.75
C SER A 115 0.47 3.03 10.81
N ALA A 116 -0.49 2.36 11.44
CA ALA A 116 -0.24 1.36 12.47
C ALA A 116 0.63 0.19 11.95
N ARG A 117 1.37 -0.44 12.89
CA ARG A 117 2.25 -1.59 12.63
C ARG A 117 1.83 -2.80 13.48
N PRO A 118 0.59 -3.32 13.33
CA PRO A 118 0.12 -4.42 14.15
C PRO A 118 0.93 -5.70 13.89
N LYS A 119 1.14 -6.48 14.97
CA LYS A 119 1.73 -7.81 14.84
C LYS A 119 0.70 -8.76 14.25
N GLY A 120 1.11 -9.64 13.34
CA GLY A 120 0.24 -10.68 12.78
C GLY A 120 -0.76 -10.20 11.74
N ALA A 121 -0.73 -8.94 11.32
CA ALA A 121 -1.52 -8.48 10.19
C ALA A 121 -1.05 -9.11 8.88
N ASP A 122 -1.96 -9.30 7.96
CA ASP A 122 -1.63 -9.64 6.58
C ASP A 122 -1.13 -8.38 5.87
N TYR A 123 0.16 -8.38 5.51
CA TYR A 123 0.81 -7.28 4.78
C TYR A 123 0.93 -7.56 3.27
N SER A 124 0.20 -8.56 2.74
CA SER A 124 0.16 -8.80 1.29
C SER A 124 -0.36 -7.58 0.52
N LEU A 125 0.05 -7.44 -0.73
CA LEU A 125 -0.30 -6.26 -1.53
C LEU A 125 -1.80 -6.19 -1.83
N SER A 126 -2.44 -7.34 -1.99
CA SER A 126 -3.91 -7.42 -2.13
C SER A 126 -4.65 -7.04 -0.85
N ALA A 127 -4.14 -7.44 0.34
CA ALA A 127 -4.72 -7.02 1.61
C ALA A 127 -4.54 -5.51 1.84
N GLN A 128 -3.40 -4.94 1.44
CA GLN A 128 -3.21 -3.49 1.45
C GLN A 128 -4.22 -2.78 0.54
N ALA A 129 -4.44 -3.28 -0.67
CA ALA A 129 -5.43 -2.72 -1.59
C ALA A 129 -6.85 -2.76 -1.00
N ALA A 130 -7.22 -3.86 -0.35
CA ALA A 130 -8.53 -3.97 0.31
C ALA A 130 -8.72 -2.93 1.43
N ARG A 131 -7.66 -2.62 2.20
CA ARG A 131 -7.69 -1.55 3.22
C ARG A 131 -7.83 -0.17 2.60
N ILE A 132 -7.08 0.09 1.53
CA ILE A 132 -7.19 1.36 0.80
C ILE A 132 -8.59 1.52 0.20
N ALA A 133 -9.19 0.46 -0.35
CA ALA A 133 -10.55 0.49 -0.86
C ALA A 133 -11.56 0.91 0.23
N LYS A 134 -11.43 0.39 1.46
CA LYS A 134 -12.25 0.83 2.60
C LYS A 134 -12.04 2.31 2.94
N VAL A 135 -10.80 2.80 2.91
CA VAL A 135 -10.53 4.23 3.11
C VAL A 135 -11.28 5.05 2.06
N LEU A 136 -11.19 4.67 0.78
CA LEU A 136 -11.89 5.38 -0.29
C LEU A 136 -13.41 5.33 -0.13
N GLU A 137 -13.96 4.21 0.33
CA GLU A 137 -15.39 4.05 0.60
C GLU A 137 -15.87 5.00 1.72
N TRP A 138 -15.06 5.20 2.77
CA TRP A 138 -15.44 6.04 3.90
C TRP A 138 -15.13 7.52 3.71
N GLU A 139 -14.07 7.83 2.97
CA GLU A 139 -13.62 9.19 2.74
C GLU A 139 -14.32 9.89 1.57
N LEU A 140 -14.81 9.13 0.60
CA LEU A 140 -15.31 9.68 -0.65
C LEU A 140 -16.78 9.30 -0.91
N PRO A 141 -17.61 10.25 -1.35
CA PRO A 141 -18.98 9.97 -1.76
C PRO A 141 -19.05 8.93 -2.88
N VAL A 142 -20.20 8.26 -2.99
CA VAL A 142 -20.51 7.36 -4.12
C VAL A 142 -20.53 8.14 -5.42
N GLY A 143 -19.87 7.59 -6.46
CA GLY A 143 -19.80 8.21 -7.79
C GLY A 143 -18.63 9.17 -7.97
N VAL A 144 -17.72 9.27 -6.98
CA VAL A 144 -16.42 9.94 -7.14
C VAL A 144 -15.47 9.02 -7.87
N SER A 145 -14.78 9.54 -8.89
CA SER A 145 -13.73 8.86 -9.64
C SER A 145 -12.37 9.05 -8.97
N VAL A 146 -11.48 8.06 -9.08
CA VAL A 146 -10.16 8.11 -8.46
C VAL A 146 -9.06 7.83 -9.49
N ILE A 147 -8.07 8.72 -9.56
CA ILE A 147 -6.79 8.45 -10.21
C ILE A 147 -5.79 8.05 -9.13
N VAL A 148 -5.19 6.88 -9.24
CA VAL A 148 -4.23 6.37 -8.25
C VAL A 148 -2.81 6.58 -8.76
N ALA A 149 -1.99 7.32 -8.00
CA ALA A 149 -0.56 7.44 -8.27
C ALA A 149 0.23 6.79 -7.13
N ALA A 150 1.07 5.81 -7.46
CA ALA A 150 1.72 4.97 -6.47
C ALA A 150 3.20 4.76 -6.77
N GLN A 151 4.05 4.87 -5.75
CA GLN A 151 5.50 4.77 -5.87
C GLN A 151 6.01 3.37 -5.53
N GLY A 152 6.93 2.87 -6.35
CA GLY A 152 7.65 1.62 -6.08
C GLY A 152 6.70 0.43 -5.92
N THR A 153 6.85 -0.32 -4.83
CA THR A 153 6.01 -1.52 -4.57
C THR A 153 4.53 -1.20 -4.37
N SER A 154 4.19 0.03 -3.96
CA SER A 154 2.80 0.47 -3.84
C SER A 154 2.08 0.55 -5.19
N ALA A 155 2.80 0.55 -6.32
CA ALA A 155 2.18 0.42 -7.64
C ALA A 155 1.37 -0.87 -7.78
N THR A 156 1.82 -1.98 -7.18
CA THR A 156 1.04 -3.22 -7.18
C THR A 156 -0.25 -3.09 -6.36
N ILE A 157 -0.24 -2.31 -5.28
CA ILE A 157 -1.48 -1.97 -4.55
C ILE A 157 -2.45 -1.25 -5.49
N ALA A 158 -1.95 -0.26 -6.26
CA ALA A 158 -2.76 0.46 -7.24
C ALA A 158 -3.29 -0.45 -8.36
N PHE A 159 -2.51 -1.43 -8.82
CA PHE A 159 -2.98 -2.42 -9.80
C PHE A 159 -4.08 -3.32 -9.22
N HIS A 160 -3.95 -3.76 -7.97
CA HIS A 160 -5.03 -4.50 -7.30
C HIS A 160 -6.30 -3.66 -7.17
N LEU A 161 -6.19 -2.39 -6.78
CA LEU A 161 -7.34 -1.47 -6.73
C LEU A 161 -8.00 -1.34 -8.09
N ALA A 162 -7.23 -1.07 -9.15
CA ALA A 162 -7.76 -0.90 -10.51
C ALA A 162 -8.42 -2.18 -11.05
N ALA A 163 -7.94 -3.36 -10.62
CA ALA A 163 -8.50 -4.65 -11.02
C ALA A 163 -9.76 -5.04 -10.23
N THR A 164 -10.00 -4.46 -9.04
CA THR A 164 -11.11 -4.83 -8.14
C THR A 164 -12.17 -3.74 -7.99
N ASP A 165 -11.79 -2.47 -7.97
CA ASP A 165 -12.70 -1.32 -7.87
C ASP A 165 -12.80 -0.58 -9.22
N THR A 166 -13.27 -1.29 -10.23
CA THR A 166 -13.41 -0.79 -11.60
C THR A 166 -14.44 0.33 -11.72
N ALA A 167 -15.34 0.44 -10.76
CA ALA A 167 -16.37 1.49 -10.73
C ALA A 167 -15.79 2.85 -10.30
N ARG A 168 -14.78 2.85 -9.44
CA ARG A 168 -14.19 4.06 -8.84
C ARG A 168 -12.86 4.45 -9.46
N VAL A 169 -11.95 3.49 -9.62
CA VAL A 169 -10.63 3.75 -10.21
C VAL A 169 -10.75 3.99 -11.71
N ARG A 170 -10.22 5.13 -12.19
CA ARG A 170 -10.27 5.57 -13.58
C ARG A 170 -8.91 5.67 -14.25
N GLY A 171 -7.83 5.51 -13.52
CA GLY A 171 -6.49 5.49 -14.06
C GLY A 171 -5.43 5.25 -13.00
N VAL A 172 -4.28 4.76 -13.42
CA VAL A 172 -3.13 4.48 -12.53
C VAL A 172 -1.88 5.15 -13.12
N VAL A 173 -1.17 5.90 -12.28
CA VAL A 173 0.21 6.34 -12.55
C VAL A 173 1.13 5.52 -11.65
N SER A 174 1.92 4.65 -12.25
CA SER A 174 2.97 3.91 -11.55
C SER A 174 4.27 4.70 -11.56
N ILE A 175 4.79 5.06 -10.40
CA ILE A 175 6.00 5.84 -10.25
C ILE A 175 7.14 4.89 -9.91
N ALA A 176 7.95 4.53 -10.90
CA ALA A 176 9.06 3.58 -10.79
C ALA A 176 8.67 2.24 -10.13
N GLY A 177 7.45 1.75 -10.35
CA GLY A 177 6.95 0.50 -9.77
C GLY A 177 6.40 -0.47 -10.82
N GLY A 178 6.81 -1.73 -10.78
CA GLY A 178 6.27 -2.83 -11.60
C GLY A 178 5.33 -3.73 -10.81
N PRO A 179 4.66 -4.68 -11.48
CA PRO A 179 3.87 -5.71 -10.81
C PRO A 179 4.79 -6.68 -10.07
N ILE A 180 4.49 -6.92 -8.79
CA ILE A 180 5.21 -7.87 -7.93
C ILE A 180 4.22 -8.66 -7.08
N ASP A 181 4.51 -9.92 -6.81
CA ASP A 181 3.69 -10.75 -5.92
C ASP A 181 4.19 -10.73 -4.47
N LYS A 182 5.41 -10.25 -4.27
CA LYS A 182 6.05 -10.23 -2.96
C LYS A 182 6.89 -8.97 -2.78
N GLN A 183 6.67 -8.30 -1.68
CA GLN A 183 7.52 -7.17 -1.31
C GLN A 183 8.93 -7.66 -0.97
N GLY A 184 9.95 -6.99 -1.50
CA GLY A 184 11.35 -7.27 -1.22
C GLY A 184 12.08 -6.01 -0.83
N THR A 185 12.68 -6.00 0.36
CA THR A 185 13.61 -4.94 0.75
C THR A 185 14.96 -5.59 1.00
N PRO A 186 15.94 -5.39 0.11
CA PRO A 186 17.27 -5.97 0.27
C PRO A 186 17.85 -5.64 1.65
N GLY A 187 18.51 -6.62 2.27
CA GLY A 187 19.16 -6.44 3.57
C GLY A 187 18.24 -6.47 4.79
N VAL A 188 16.90 -6.42 4.65
CA VAL A 188 15.97 -6.47 5.79
C VAL A 188 16.13 -7.77 6.59
N ARG A 189 16.26 -8.92 5.94
CA ARG A 189 16.46 -10.20 6.63
C ARG A 189 17.74 -10.19 7.48
N THR A 190 18.85 -9.71 6.91
CA THR A 190 20.11 -9.56 7.64
C THR A 190 19.97 -8.56 8.80
N ALA A 191 19.32 -7.40 8.55
CA ALA A 191 19.09 -6.42 9.59
C ALA A 191 18.20 -6.96 10.72
N LEU A 192 17.22 -7.80 10.43
CA LEU A 192 16.37 -8.47 11.43
C LEU A 192 17.17 -9.43 12.31
N THR A 193 18.08 -10.21 11.73
CA THR A 193 18.98 -11.11 12.49
C THR A 193 19.80 -10.35 13.52
N PHE A 194 20.22 -9.13 13.19
CA PHE A 194 21.03 -8.27 14.05
C PHE A 194 20.25 -7.14 14.71
N ALA A 195 18.91 -7.17 14.68
CA ALA A 195 18.06 -6.08 15.16
C ALA A 195 18.34 -5.69 16.62
N ALA A 196 18.61 -6.67 17.49
CA ALA A 196 18.95 -6.42 18.90
C ALA A 196 20.27 -5.67 19.05
N LEU A 197 21.27 -5.96 18.19
CA LEU A 197 22.57 -5.29 18.18
C LEU A 197 22.48 -3.91 17.51
N LEU A 198 21.55 -3.70 16.58
CA LEU A 198 21.36 -2.43 15.89
C LEU A 198 20.50 -1.45 16.70
N ASP A 199 19.70 -1.93 17.67
CA ASP A 199 18.79 -1.10 18.45
C ASP A 199 19.49 -0.41 19.65
N ASN A 200 20.57 0.28 19.35
CA ASN A 200 21.31 1.16 20.25
C ASN A 200 21.78 2.42 19.47
N PRO A 201 22.27 3.47 20.12
CA PRO A 201 22.63 4.72 19.44
C PRO A 201 23.64 4.54 18.29
N ILE A 202 24.63 3.67 18.44
CA ILE A 202 25.66 3.41 17.42
C ILE A 202 25.06 2.66 16.23
N GLY A 203 24.28 1.60 16.51
CA GLY A 203 23.60 0.79 15.49
C GLY A 203 22.57 1.60 14.71
N ARG A 204 21.76 2.41 15.39
CA ARG A 204 20.82 3.34 14.74
C ARG A 204 21.56 4.35 13.86
N GLY A 205 22.70 4.89 14.33
CA GLY A 205 23.57 5.76 13.54
C GLY A 205 24.08 5.09 12.27
N PHE A 206 24.49 3.82 12.35
CA PHE A 206 24.89 3.03 11.19
C PHE A 206 23.72 2.78 10.23
N ALA A 207 22.55 2.36 10.75
CA ALA A 207 21.34 2.12 9.95
C ALA A 207 20.90 3.38 9.19
N LYS A 208 20.93 4.56 9.84
CA LYS A 208 20.64 5.85 9.20
C LYS A 208 21.58 6.16 8.05
N ARG A 209 22.90 6.02 8.26
CA ARG A 209 23.90 6.27 7.20
C ARG A 209 23.68 5.35 5.99
N LYS A 210 23.44 4.06 6.23
CA LYS A 210 23.15 3.09 5.16
C LYS A 210 21.86 3.41 4.42
N PHE A 211 20.82 3.82 5.14
CA PHE A 211 19.55 4.20 4.55
C PHE A 211 19.67 5.46 3.68
N VAL A 212 20.34 6.50 4.16
CA VAL A 212 20.60 7.73 3.39
C VAL A 212 21.47 7.45 2.16
N SER A 213 22.49 6.60 2.29
CA SER A 213 23.28 6.14 1.14
C SER A 213 22.40 5.46 0.10
N ALA A 214 21.49 4.56 0.53
CA ALA A 214 20.59 3.87 -0.38
C ALA A 214 19.63 4.84 -1.11
N LEU A 215 19.16 5.90 -0.45
CA LEU A 215 18.34 6.94 -1.10
C LEU A 215 19.14 7.67 -2.20
N ARG A 216 20.40 8.02 -1.92
CA ARG A 216 21.30 8.64 -2.93
C ARG A 216 21.55 7.70 -4.10
N ASP A 217 21.84 6.44 -3.82
CA ASP A 217 22.12 5.44 -4.84
C ASP A 217 20.91 5.24 -5.77
N GLN A 218 19.69 5.39 -5.25
CA GLN A 218 18.44 5.28 -6.00
C GLN A 218 18.04 6.56 -6.74
N SER A 219 18.73 7.66 -6.52
CA SER A 219 18.47 8.95 -7.16
C SER A 219 19.45 9.19 -8.32
N ALA A 220 18.99 9.80 -9.40
CA ALA A 220 19.85 10.37 -10.42
C ALA A 220 20.33 11.78 -10.02
N ASP A 221 19.48 12.50 -9.29
CA ASP A 221 19.76 13.82 -8.71
C ASP A 221 19.37 13.79 -7.24
N ASP A 222 20.33 13.87 -6.34
CA ASP A 222 20.11 13.78 -4.89
C ASP A 222 19.97 15.15 -4.19
N ARG A 223 19.88 16.27 -4.93
CA ARG A 223 19.71 17.62 -4.37
C ARG A 223 18.45 17.79 -3.53
N TRP A 224 17.46 16.93 -3.72
CA TRP A 224 16.26 16.88 -2.89
C TRP A 224 16.53 16.39 -1.45
N LEU A 225 17.63 15.65 -1.21
CA LEU A 225 18.05 15.11 0.10
C LEU A 225 18.70 16.20 0.96
N THR A 226 17.97 17.26 1.25
CA THR A 226 18.40 18.28 2.23
C THR A 226 18.45 17.73 3.65
N THR A 227 19.11 18.42 4.56
CA THR A 227 19.19 18.01 5.98
C THR A 227 17.81 17.78 6.59
N ASP A 228 16.84 18.66 6.31
CA ASP A 228 15.50 18.53 6.87
C ASP A 228 14.71 17.38 6.25
N VAL A 229 14.88 17.12 4.97
CA VAL A 229 14.30 15.96 4.30
C VAL A 229 14.89 14.66 4.89
N VAL A 230 16.20 14.59 5.05
CA VAL A 230 16.87 13.43 5.67
C VAL A 230 16.32 13.17 7.07
N LYS A 231 16.13 14.19 7.91
CA LYS A 231 15.53 14.03 9.26
C LYS A 231 14.17 13.33 9.19
N GLN A 232 13.31 13.72 8.25
CA GLN A 232 11.98 13.12 8.10
C GLN A 232 12.05 11.64 7.65
N TYR A 233 12.94 11.33 6.69
CA TYR A 233 13.10 9.97 6.21
C TYR A 233 13.73 9.02 7.24
N VAL A 234 14.60 9.51 8.11
CA VAL A 234 15.25 8.67 9.14
C VAL A 234 14.47 8.61 10.45
N ALA A 235 13.44 9.43 10.65
CA ALA A 235 12.65 9.45 11.87
C ALA A 235 12.10 8.08 12.29
N PRO A 236 11.60 7.21 11.39
CA PRO A 236 11.19 5.86 11.78
C PRO A 236 12.32 5.00 12.34
N ILE A 237 13.56 5.17 11.85
CA ILE A 237 14.74 4.48 12.34
C ILE A 237 15.12 4.99 13.74
N GLU A 238 14.99 6.28 13.95
CA GLU A 238 15.31 6.92 15.24
C GLU A 238 14.30 6.54 16.32
N ASN A 239 13.02 6.55 15.96
CA ASN A 239 11.94 6.38 16.93
C ASN A 239 11.68 4.90 17.27
N ASP A 240 11.64 4.00 16.27
CA ASP A 240 11.33 2.58 16.46
C ASP A 240 11.97 1.69 15.37
N LEU A 241 13.30 1.56 15.41
CA LEU A 241 14.03 0.71 14.45
C LEU A 241 13.56 -0.74 14.48
N ARG A 242 13.33 -1.29 15.70
CA ARG A 242 12.91 -2.68 15.87
C ARG A 242 11.52 -2.93 15.29
N GLY A 243 10.57 -2.04 15.56
CA GLY A 243 9.23 -2.10 15.01
C GLY A 243 9.22 -1.95 13.49
N LEU A 244 10.03 -1.04 12.95
CA LEU A 244 10.20 -0.86 11.51
C LEU A 244 10.74 -2.15 10.86
N LEU A 245 11.84 -2.70 11.36
CA LEU A 245 12.46 -3.92 10.80
C LEU A 245 11.49 -5.12 10.87
N ARG A 246 10.79 -5.28 12.01
CA ARG A 246 9.77 -6.33 12.16
C ARG A 246 8.67 -6.20 11.10
N THR A 247 8.18 -4.99 10.88
CA THR A 247 7.11 -4.73 9.91
C THR A 247 7.57 -4.98 8.48
N LEU A 248 8.78 -4.50 8.11
CA LEU A 248 9.37 -4.78 6.80
C LEU A 248 9.59 -6.28 6.60
N GLY A 249 9.99 -7.00 7.65
CA GLY A 249 10.11 -8.47 7.62
C GLY A 249 8.76 -9.16 7.43
N ALA A 250 7.71 -8.68 8.08
CA ALA A 250 6.34 -9.18 7.91
C ALA A 250 5.82 -8.92 6.48
N MET A 251 6.06 -7.71 5.94
CA MET A 251 5.75 -7.39 4.54
C MET A 251 6.46 -8.34 3.57
N GLN A 252 7.73 -8.65 3.84
CA GLN A 252 8.54 -9.55 3.02
C GLN A 252 8.09 -11.02 3.13
N ALA A 253 7.52 -11.40 4.28
CA ALA A 253 6.99 -12.75 4.51
C ALA A 253 5.57 -12.93 3.94
N SER A 254 4.81 -11.84 3.81
CA SER A 254 3.44 -11.88 3.26
C SER A 254 3.48 -12.16 1.76
N VAL A 255 2.62 -13.08 1.32
CA VAL A 255 2.50 -13.49 -0.09
C VAL A 255 1.04 -13.33 -0.48
N ASP A 256 0.80 -12.77 -1.64
CA ASP A 256 -0.55 -12.67 -2.19
C ASP A 256 -1.10 -14.07 -2.50
N GLN A 257 -2.36 -14.28 -2.17
CA GLN A 257 -3.05 -15.54 -2.46
C GLN A 257 -3.13 -15.81 -3.97
N PHE A 258 -3.19 -14.73 -4.78
CA PHE A 258 -3.20 -14.82 -6.23
C PHE A 258 -2.15 -13.87 -6.83
N PRO A 259 -1.32 -14.38 -7.77
CA PRO A 259 -0.36 -13.54 -8.48
C PRO A 259 -1.02 -12.35 -9.15
N ILE A 260 -0.42 -11.15 -9.03
CA ILE A 260 -0.97 -9.93 -9.64
C ILE A 260 -1.13 -10.07 -11.15
N ALA A 261 -0.23 -10.79 -11.82
CA ALA A 261 -0.28 -11.03 -13.26
C ALA A 261 -1.63 -11.60 -13.71
N SER A 262 -2.25 -12.49 -12.91
CA SER A 262 -3.56 -13.07 -13.21
C SER A 262 -4.73 -12.08 -13.14
N ARG A 263 -4.50 -10.90 -12.55
CA ARG A 263 -5.51 -9.84 -12.36
C ARG A 263 -5.31 -8.64 -13.28
N LEU A 264 -4.13 -8.46 -13.87
CA LEU A 264 -3.82 -7.31 -14.72
C LEU A 264 -4.77 -7.17 -15.92
N SER A 265 -5.23 -8.28 -16.50
CA SER A 265 -6.19 -8.28 -17.61
C SER A 265 -7.58 -7.73 -17.24
N ARG A 266 -7.89 -7.60 -15.94
CA ARG A 266 -9.12 -6.96 -15.44
C ARG A 266 -9.01 -5.44 -15.39
N ILE A 267 -7.81 -4.88 -15.53
CA ILE A 267 -7.58 -3.44 -15.55
C ILE A 267 -8.02 -2.92 -16.92
N THR A 268 -9.14 -2.21 -16.93
CA THR A 268 -9.73 -1.63 -18.15
C THR A 268 -9.38 -0.15 -18.33
N VAL A 269 -8.79 0.46 -17.32
CA VAL A 269 -8.43 1.88 -17.27
C VAL A 269 -6.98 2.11 -17.72
N PRO A 270 -6.62 3.34 -18.12
CA PRO A 270 -5.23 3.67 -18.46
C PRO A 270 -4.26 3.41 -17.30
N VAL A 271 -3.13 2.78 -17.61
CA VAL A 271 -1.99 2.61 -16.72
C VAL A 271 -0.77 3.29 -17.36
N HIS A 272 -0.26 4.30 -16.70
CA HIS A 272 0.91 5.06 -17.13
C HIS A 272 2.09 4.78 -16.20
N LEU A 273 3.15 4.18 -16.71
CA LEU A 273 4.37 3.88 -15.97
C LEU A 273 5.42 4.96 -16.22
N LEU A 274 5.90 5.59 -15.15
CA LEU A 274 7.04 6.49 -15.17
C LEU A 274 8.29 5.76 -14.70
N VAL A 275 9.35 5.77 -15.48
CA VAL A 275 10.65 5.21 -15.12
C VAL A 275 11.76 6.26 -15.24
N GLY A 276 12.82 6.13 -14.46
CA GLY A 276 14.04 6.91 -14.65
C GLY A 276 14.97 6.27 -15.67
N ASP A 277 15.90 7.05 -16.22
CA ASP A 277 16.94 6.59 -17.15
C ASP A 277 18.14 5.94 -16.44
N LYS A 278 18.32 6.19 -15.13
CA LYS A 278 19.35 5.54 -14.34
C LYS A 278 19.02 4.05 -14.19
N ARG A 279 19.92 3.19 -14.64
CA ARG A 279 19.76 1.74 -14.51
C ARG A 279 19.94 1.30 -13.05
N LEU A 280 18.87 0.90 -12.42
CA LEU A 280 18.82 0.48 -11.01
C LEU A 280 18.10 -0.85 -10.89
N THR A 281 18.59 -1.70 -9.97
CA THR A 281 17.94 -3.01 -9.67
C THR A 281 16.58 -2.85 -8.99
N SER A 282 16.31 -1.69 -8.40
CA SER A 282 15.02 -1.32 -7.80
C SER A 282 14.01 -0.77 -8.81
N ALA A 283 14.44 -0.45 -10.04
CA ALA A 283 13.54 -0.04 -11.12
C ALA A 283 12.77 -1.26 -11.66
N PRO A 284 11.60 -1.04 -12.30
CA PRO A 284 10.88 -2.09 -12.97
C PRO A 284 11.75 -2.82 -14.00
N SER A 285 11.83 -4.13 -13.90
CA SER A 285 12.58 -4.95 -14.86
C SER A 285 11.87 -5.01 -16.22
N ALA A 286 12.62 -5.33 -17.28
CA ALA A 286 12.04 -5.54 -18.61
C ALA A 286 10.92 -6.59 -18.59
N ALA A 287 11.06 -7.67 -17.79
CA ALA A 287 10.02 -8.68 -17.63
C ALA A 287 8.73 -8.10 -17.03
N GLN A 288 8.83 -7.25 -16.01
CA GLN A 288 7.66 -6.59 -15.41
C GLN A 288 6.98 -5.62 -16.38
N VAL A 289 7.76 -4.88 -17.17
CA VAL A 289 7.22 -4.01 -18.22
C VAL A 289 6.50 -4.83 -19.30
N SER A 290 7.09 -5.95 -19.74
CA SER A 290 6.48 -6.85 -20.73
C SER A 290 5.16 -7.46 -20.20
N ILE A 291 5.09 -7.80 -18.92
CA ILE A 291 3.85 -8.29 -18.29
C ILE A 291 2.76 -7.21 -18.35
N LEU A 292 3.09 -5.96 -18.02
CA LEU A 292 2.12 -4.86 -18.13
C LEU A 292 1.66 -4.65 -19.59
N GLN A 293 2.59 -4.63 -20.54
CA GLN A 293 2.29 -4.51 -21.96
C GLN A 293 1.39 -5.63 -22.49
N ALA A 294 1.60 -6.85 -22.02
CA ALA A 294 0.83 -8.01 -22.46
C ALA A 294 -0.60 -8.05 -21.89
N HIS A 295 -0.78 -7.56 -20.67
CA HIS A 295 -2.04 -7.77 -19.94
C HIS A 295 -2.89 -6.51 -19.73
N VAL A 296 -2.31 -5.31 -19.80
CA VAL A 296 -3.02 -4.05 -19.62
C VAL A 296 -3.30 -3.40 -20.97
N LYS A 297 -4.59 -3.34 -21.36
CA LYS A 297 -4.98 -2.86 -22.71
C LYS A 297 -4.58 -1.41 -22.99
N GLN A 298 -4.62 -0.54 -21.98
CA GLN A 298 -4.30 0.88 -22.12
C GLN A 298 -3.02 1.18 -21.31
N PHE A 299 -1.90 0.57 -21.73
CA PHE A 299 -0.61 0.76 -21.07
C PHE A 299 0.27 1.75 -21.85
N SER A 300 0.90 2.66 -21.12
CA SER A 300 1.92 3.57 -21.64
C SER A 300 3.09 3.69 -20.66
N ILE A 301 4.25 4.05 -21.16
CA ILE A 301 5.48 4.22 -20.39
C ILE A 301 6.23 5.45 -20.85
N ASP A 302 6.68 6.28 -19.91
CA ASP A 302 7.58 7.40 -20.15
C ASP A 302 8.86 7.26 -19.34
N THR A 303 9.99 7.62 -19.96
CA THR A 303 11.29 7.68 -19.30
C THR A 303 11.64 9.13 -18.98
N LEU A 304 11.87 9.42 -17.70
CA LEU A 304 12.26 10.75 -17.23
C LEU A 304 13.79 10.87 -17.16
N HIS A 305 14.31 11.97 -17.71
CA HIS A 305 15.74 12.26 -17.82
C HIS A 305 16.09 13.60 -17.14
N PRO A 306 17.05 13.68 -16.21
CA PRO A 306 17.58 12.56 -15.46
C PRO A 306 16.52 12.02 -14.48
N GLY A 307 16.59 10.74 -14.16
CA GLY A 307 15.68 10.14 -13.19
C GLY A 307 16.20 8.83 -12.64
N GLY A 308 16.06 8.64 -11.32
CA GLY A 308 16.27 7.38 -10.60
C GLY A 308 14.94 6.65 -10.36
N THR A 309 14.80 6.05 -9.18
CA THR A 309 13.53 5.46 -8.73
C THR A 309 12.76 6.35 -7.74
N MET A 310 13.41 7.46 -7.31
CA MET A 310 12.80 8.44 -6.41
C MET A 310 12.14 9.59 -7.19
N LEU A 311 11.48 9.28 -8.32
CA LEU A 311 10.92 10.26 -9.27
C LEU A 311 9.93 11.24 -8.61
N HIS A 312 9.19 10.82 -7.60
CA HIS A 312 8.28 11.68 -6.84
C HIS A 312 9.01 12.78 -6.05
N GLU A 313 10.29 12.59 -5.78
CA GLU A 313 11.19 13.59 -5.17
C GLU A 313 12.00 14.35 -6.22
N GLU A 314 12.60 13.63 -7.16
CA GLU A 314 13.51 14.18 -8.18
C GLU A 314 12.76 14.96 -9.26
N ARG A 315 11.58 14.48 -9.67
CA ARG A 315 10.82 14.92 -10.85
C ARG A 315 9.34 15.16 -10.52
N ALA A 316 9.06 15.70 -9.32
CA ALA A 316 7.69 15.96 -8.87
C ALA A 316 6.80 16.72 -9.89
N PRO A 317 7.30 17.74 -10.63
CA PRO A 317 6.50 18.41 -11.66
C PRO A 317 6.09 17.48 -12.82
N ASP A 318 6.98 16.56 -13.23
CA ASP A 318 6.69 15.61 -14.32
C ASP A 318 5.72 14.54 -13.87
N VAL A 319 5.88 14.03 -12.64
CA VAL A 319 4.93 13.09 -12.02
C VAL A 319 3.54 13.74 -11.91
N ALA A 320 3.46 14.98 -11.44
CA ALA A 320 2.18 15.69 -11.35
C ALA A 320 1.55 15.91 -12.72
N ARG A 321 2.36 16.20 -13.76
CA ARG A 321 1.88 16.37 -15.14
C ARG A 321 1.25 15.08 -15.67
N ALA A 322 1.86 13.92 -15.45
CA ALA A 322 1.31 12.61 -15.82
C ALA A 322 -0.04 12.34 -15.11
N ILE A 323 -0.12 12.63 -13.81
CA ILE A 323 -1.36 12.50 -13.04
C ILE A 323 -2.47 13.39 -13.61
N ILE A 324 -2.15 14.66 -13.87
CA ILE A 324 -3.11 15.63 -14.42
C ILE A 324 -3.59 15.22 -15.82
N GLY A 325 -2.72 14.61 -16.63
CA GLY A 325 -3.09 14.03 -17.92
C GLY A 325 -4.23 13.03 -17.79
N LEU A 326 -4.15 12.11 -16.83
CA LEU A 326 -5.22 11.14 -16.58
C LEU A 326 -6.48 11.79 -15.99
N VAL A 327 -6.33 12.77 -15.08
CA VAL A 327 -7.49 13.51 -14.52
C VAL A 327 -8.31 14.19 -15.62
N ARG A 328 -7.62 14.80 -16.61
CA ARG A 328 -8.29 15.46 -17.76
C ARG A 328 -8.98 14.46 -18.69
N GLY A 329 -8.44 13.26 -18.83
CA GLY A 329 -9.05 12.21 -19.65
C GLY A 329 -10.32 11.58 -19.04
N VAL A 330 -10.59 11.83 -17.76
CA VAL A 330 -11.78 11.33 -17.04
C VAL A 330 -12.89 12.36 -16.99
N ARG A 331 -12.56 13.65 -17.06
CA ARG A 331 -13.53 14.78 -17.13
C ARG A 331 -14.05 14.91 -18.56
#